data_3c87e226fc0804bbe15ab0d46f5e766b
#
_entry.id   3c87e226fc0804bbe15ab0d46f5e766b
#
_cell.length_a   1.000
_cell.length_b   1.000
_cell.length_c   1.000
_cell.angle_alpha   90.00
_cell.angle_beta   90.00
_cell.angle_gamma   90.00
#
_symmetry.space_group_name_H-M   'P 1'
#
loop_
_entity.id
_entity.type
_entity.pdbx_description
1 polymer ?
#
loop_
_entity_poly.entity_id
_entity_poly.type
_entity_poly.pdbx_seq_one_letter_code
_entity_poly.pdbx_strand_id
1 'polypeptide(L)'
;SDQPLIHITEHKMSDTELCIKRAFDIIVSAAMLVLLSPLYLILTLLVWYSSKGPVFYRQERIGLHGLPFEIIKFRTMCVHAETETPQLSADDDPRITKVGKWMRKYRLDELPQFWNILRGDMSIVGPRPERRYFINQIEEKAPYYCMIYKIRPGLTSWGPIKVGYTDTLDKMIRRLNYDIVYVENMSLTLDIKIMFHTIGVIFNGKGQ
;
A
#
# COMPACT_ATOMS: atom_id res chain seq x y z
N SER A 1 29.71 -7.93 21.67
CA SER A 1 28.65 -7.68 20.68
C SER A 1 27.31 -7.88 21.37
N ASP A 2 26.83 -6.82 22.03
CA ASP A 2 25.51 -6.81 22.65
C ASP A 2 24.48 -6.48 21.58
N GLN A 3 23.82 -7.50 21.06
CA GLN A 3 22.57 -7.30 20.35
C GLN A 3 21.49 -7.10 21.43
N PRO A 4 20.76 -6.00 21.43
CA PRO A 4 19.65 -5.82 22.35
C PRO A 4 18.60 -6.90 22.05
N LEU A 5 18.40 -7.81 23.01
CA LEU A 5 17.27 -8.70 23.04
C LEU A 5 16.00 -7.83 23.21
N ILE A 6 15.33 -7.55 22.11
CA ILE A 6 13.99 -6.94 22.15
C ILE A 6 13.07 -8.02 22.70
N HIS A 7 12.57 -7.83 23.90
CA HIS A 7 11.50 -8.65 24.47
C HIS A 7 10.25 -8.38 23.62
N ILE A 8 9.96 -9.25 22.67
CA ILE A 8 8.75 -9.21 21.86
C ILE A 8 7.64 -9.79 22.71
N THR A 9 6.96 -8.95 23.49
CA THR A 9 5.66 -9.30 24.02
C THR A 9 4.70 -9.30 22.83
N GLU A 10 4.19 -10.46 22.44
CA GLU A 10 3.14 -10.59 21.42
C GLU A 10 1.87 -9.86 21.91
N HIS A 11 1.78 -8.57 21.68
CA HIS A 11 0.54 -7.81 21.83
C HIS A 11 -0.31 -8.06 20.58
N LYS A 12 -0.91 -9.24 20.52
CA LYS A 12 -1.93 -9.52 19.52
C LYS A 12 -3.18 -8.73 19.87
N MET A 13 -3.72 -8.00 18.89
CA MET A 13 -5.07 -7.43 19.00
C MET A 13 -6.05 -8.55 19.37
N SER A 14 -6.93 -8.28 20.33
CA SER A 14 -8.04 -9.17 20.66
C SER A 14 -9.01 -9.28 19.48
N ASP A 15 -9.81 -10.35 19.45
CA ASP A 15 -10.83 -10.52 18.40
C ASP A 15 -11.80 -9.33 18.35
N THR A 16 -12.12 -8.75 19.50
CA THR A 16 -12.94 -7.53 19.59
C THR A 16 -12.28 -6.33 18.89
N GLU A 17 -10.99 -6.11 19.14
CA GLU A 17 -10.24 -5.02 18.46
C GLU A 17 -10.13 -5.26 16.97
N LEU A 18 -9.94 -6.50 16.52
CA LEU A 18 -9.96 -6.86 15.09
C LEU A 18 -11.32 -6.60 14.46
N CYS A 19 -12.42 -6.89 15.15
CA CYS A 19 -13.77 -6.55 14.70
C CYS A 19 -13.97 -5.04 14.62
N ILE A 20 -13.53 -4.27 15.62
CA ILE A 20 -13.60 -2.81 15.62
C ILE A 20 -12.78 -2.23 14.45
N LYS A 21 -11.54 -2.70 14.27
CA LYS A 21 -10.70 -2.32 13.14
C LYS A 21 -11.40 -2.58 11.80
N ARG A 22 -12.00 -3.75 11.64
CA ARG A 22 -12.69 -4.09 10.40
C ARG A 22 -13.94 -3.24 10.17
N ALA A 23 -14.74 -2.98 11.20
CA ALA A 23 -15.88 -2.09 11.12
C ALA A 23 -15.46 -0.67 10.71
N PHE A 24 -14.39 -0.16 11.33
CA PHE A 24 -13.78 1.13 10.98
C PHE A 24 -13.32 1.17 9.51
N ASP A 25 -12.60 0.13 9.04
CA ASP A 25 -12.15 0.01 7.65
C ASP A 25 -13.33 0.11 6.66
N ILE A 26 -14.43 -0.59 6.94
CA ILE A 26 -15.62 -0.59 6.09
C ILE A 26 -16.30 0.78 6.08
N ILE A 27 -16.56 1.36 7.27
CA ILE A 27 -17.26 2.64 7.41
C ILE A 27 -16.46 3.75 6.72
N VAL A 28 -15.17 3.86 7.02
CA VAL A 28 -14.32 4.90 6.42
C VAL A 28 -14.20 4.71 4.91
N SER A 29 -14.01 3.48 4.43
CA SER A 29 -13.89 3.23 3.00
C SER A 29 -15.17 3.54 2.24
N ALA A 30 -16.33 3.19 2.78
CA ALA A 30 -17.63 3.53 2.20
C ALA A 30 -17.83 5.06 2.17
N ALA A 31 -17.53 5.73 3.28
CA ALA A 31 -17.61 7.19 3.37
C ALA A 31 -16.68 7.86 2.36
N MET A 32 -15.42 7.41 2.23
CA MET A 32 -14.45 7.97 1.28
C MET A 32 -14.87 7.77 -0.18
N LEU A 33 -15.43 6.62 -0.53
CA LEU A 33 -15.94 6.38 -1.89
C LEU A 33 -17.11 7.30 -2.23
N VAL A 34 -18.02 7.56 -1.27
CA VAL A 34 -19.17 8.46 -1.48
C VAL A 34 -18.73 9.92 -1.49
N LEU A 35 -18.01 10.37 -0.47
CA LEU A 35 -17.61 11.78 -0.32
C LEU A 35 -16.65 12.24 -1.43
N LEU A 36 -15.74 11.35 -1.86
CA LEU A 36 -14.79 11.67 -2.93
C LEU A 36 -15.33 11.33 -4.32
N SER A 37 -16.60 10.94 -4.47
CA SER A 37 -17.17 10.60 -5.79
C SER A 37 -17.02 11.71 -6.84
N PRO A 38 -17.17 13.03 -6.55
CA PRO A 38 -16.88 14.08 -7.52
C PRO A 38 -15.40 14.11 -7.92
N LEU A 39 -14.49 13.89 -6.96
CA LEU A 39 -13.05 13.80 -7.24
C LEU A 39 -12.73 12.59 -8.11
N TYR A 40 -13.33 11.43 -7.84
CA TYR A 40 -13.18 10.24 -8.70
C TYR A 40 -13.58 10.54 -10.15
N LEU A 41 -14.67 11.27 -10.38
CA LEU A 41 -15.10 11.65 -11.71
C LEU A 41 -14.05 12.56 -12.40
N ILE A 42 -13.55 13.57 -11.70
CA ILE A 42 -12.52 14.46 -12.22
C ILE A 42 -11.24 13.68 -12.58
N LEU A 43 -10.75 12.83 -11.67
CA LEU A 43 -9.55 12.01 -11.89
C LEU A 43 -9.76 11.04 -13.07
N THR A 44 -10.93 10.43 -13.17
CA THR A 44 -11.32 9.56 -14.31
C THR A 44 -11.18 10.30 -15.65
N LEU A 45 -11.73 11.52 -15.74
CA LEU A 45 -11.63 12.34 -16.95
C LEU A 45 -10.18 12.73 -17.23
N LEU A 46 -9.41 13.17 -16.23
CA LEU A 46 -8.00 13.52 -16.38
C LEU A 46 -7.16 12.35 -16.90
N VAL A 47 -7.35 11.14 -16.36
CA VAL A 47 -6.65 9.94 -16.82
C VAL A 47 -7.07 9.57 -18.23
N TRP A 48 -8.37 9.65 -18.54
CA TRP A 48 -8.90 9.33 -19.87
C TRP A 48 -8.34 10.25 -20.96
N TYR A 49 -8.24 11.55 -20.66
CA TYR A 49 -7.66 12.53 -21.60
C TYR A 49 -6.12 12.46 -21.69
N SER A 50 -5.44 12.00 -20.65
CA SER A 50 -3.98 12.02 -20.60
C SER A 50 -3.32 10.95 -21.46
N SER A 51 -3.96 9.81 -21.67
CA SER A 51 -3.44 8.74 -22.53
C SER A 51 -4.55 7.74 -22.92
N LYS A 52 -4.44 7.16 -24.12
CA LYS A 52 -5.38 6.13 -24.60
C LYS A 52 -5.31 4.88 -23.72
N GLY A 53 -6.47 4.27 -23.44
CA GLY A 53 -6.59 2.98 -22.72
C GLY A 53 -7.47 3.06 -21.47
N PRO A 54 -7.55 1.97 -20.65
CA PRO A 54 -8.43 1.90 -19.49
C PRO A 54 -8.04 2.92 -18.42
N VAL A 55 -9.03 3.47 -17.71
CA VAL A 55 -8.81 4.45 -16.63
C VAL A 55 -8.20 3.79 -15.39
N PHE A 56 -8.66 2.59 -15.08
CA PHE A 56 -8.17 1.83 -13.94
C PHE A 56 -7.10 0.83 -14.39
N TYR A 57 -6.07 0.72 -13.57
CA TYR A 57 -5.02 -0.27 -13.64
C TYR A 57 -5.23 -1.30 -12.54
N ARG A 58 -5.17 -2.57 -12.89
CA ARG A 58 -5.26 -3.70 -11.96
C ARG A 58 -3.96 -4.47 -11.98
N GLN A 59 -3.50 -4.87 -10.80
CA GLN A 59 -2.26 -5.62 -10.67
C GLN A 59 -2.39 -6.64 -9.54
N GLU A 60 -1.95 -7.85 -9.83
CA GLU A 60 -1.88 -8.90 -8.82
C GLU A 60 -0.86 -8.56 -7.74
N ARG A 61 -1.28 -8.73 -6.51
CA ARG A 61 -0.49 -8.61 -5.29
C ARG A 61 -0.78 -9.78 -4.36
N ILE A 62 0.14 -10.02 -3.42
CA ILE A 62 -0.02 -11.07 -2.43
C ILE A 62 -0.50 -10.43 -1.13
N GLY A 63 -1.56 -10.98 -0.56
CA GLY A 63 -2.24 -10.47 0.61
C GLY A 63 -2.32 -11.46 1.76
N LEU A 64 -3.43 -11.42 2.49
CA LEU A 64 -3.72 -12.28 3.64
C LEU A 64 -3.52 -13.76 3.30
N HIS A 65 -2.86 -14.49 4.19
CA HIS A 65 -2.53 -15.93 4.03
C HIS A 65 -1.69 -16.26 2.79
N GLY A 66 -1.00 -15.26 2.21
CA GLY A 66 -0.21 -15.46 0.99
C GLY A 66 -1.06 -15.65 -0.28
N LEU A 67 -2.36 -15.34 -0.21
CA LEU A 67 -3.28 -15.45 -1.34
C LEU A 67 -3.17 -14.24 -2.28
N PRO A 68 -3.25 -14.45 -3.59
CA PRO A 68 -3.25 -13.37 -4.56
C PRO A 68 -4.57 -12.60 -4.54
N PHE A 69 -4.51 -11.29 -4.77
CA PHE A 69 -5.65 -10.43 -5.02
C PHE A 69 -5.30 -9.33 -6.02
N GLU A 70 -6.29 -8.72 -6.64
CA GLU A 70 -6.08 -7.60 -7.56
C GLU A 70 -6.21 -6.25 -6.84
N ILE A 71 -5.10 -5.50 -6.76
CA ILE A 71 -5.12 -4.11 -6.33
C ILE A 71 -5.61 -3.22 -7.47
N ILE A 72 -6.47 -2.24 -7.17
CA ILE A 72 -7.04 -1.32 -8.14
C ILE A 72 -6.45 0.07 -7.94
N LYS A 73 -5.94 0.68 -9.00
CA LYS A 73 -5.41 2.05 -9.01
C LYS A 73 -5.90 2.82 -10.23
N PHE A 74 -5.81 4.15 -10.19
CA PHE A 74 -5.85 4.91 -11.42
C PHE A 74 -4.57 4.66 -12.23
N ARG A 75 -4.71 4.57 -13.56
CA ARG A 75 -3.58 4.43 -14.45
C ARG A 75 -2.76 5.72 -14.47
N THR A 76 -1.50 5.62 -14.10
CA THR A 76 -0.52 6.72 -14.10
C THR A 76 0.57 6.58 -15.15
N MET A 77 0.64 5.43 -15.83
CA MET A 77 1.61 5.11 -16.88
C MET A 77 0.94 4.92 -18.22
N CYS A 78 1.71 5.05 -19.31
CA CYS A 78 1.27 4.74 -20.65
C CYS A 78 0.92 3.26 -20.79
N VAL A 79 0.04 2.93 -21.76
CA VAL A 79 -0.26 1.54 -22.12
C VAL A 79 1.03 0.90 -22.64
N HIS A 80 1.29 -0.36 -22.25
CA HIS A 80 2.52 -1.11 -22.53
C HIS A 80 3.77 -0.61 -21.76
N ALA A 81 3.58 0.09 -20.63
CA ALA A 81 4.68 0.49 -19.76
C ALA A 81 5.38 -0.69 -19.06
N GLU A 82 4.72 -1.84 -18.89
CA GLU A 82 5.33 -3.05 -18.35
C GLU A 82 5.94 -3.91 -19.47
N THR A 83 7.18 -4.27 -19.29
CA THR A 83 7.89 -5.30 -20.08
C THR A 83 7.63 -6.68 -19.46
N GLU A 84 8.14 -7.76 -20.11
CA GLU A 84 7.99 -9.13 -19.61
C GLU A 84 8.50 -9.31 -18.17
N THR A 85 9.51 -8.55 -17.77
CA THR A 85 10.01 -8.52 -16.39
C THR A 85 9.48 -7.34 -15.62
N PRO A 86 8.90 -7.55 -14.41
CA PRO A 86 8.46 -6.48 -13.53
C PRO A 86 9.61 -5.55 -13.15
N GLN A 87 9.43 -4.25 -13.38
CA GLN A 87 10.41 -3.23 -13.02
C GLN A 87 9.88 -2.33 -11.91
N LEU A 88 10.76 -1.93 -10.99
CA LEU A 88 10.45 -0.85 -10.05
C LEU A 88 10.42 0.48 -10.81
N SER A 89 9.50 1.36 -10.46
CA SER A 89 9.47 2.71 -11.02
C SER A 89 10.60 3.54 -10.45
N ALA A 90 11.26 4.36 -11.26
CA ALA A 90 12.16 5.41 -10.79
C ALA A 90 11.40 6.74 -10.66
N ASP A 91 12.00 7.72 -9.95
CA ASP A 91 11.36 9.04 -9.75
C ASP A 91 11.09 9.77 -11.08
N ASP A 92 11.97 9.64 -12.06
CA ASP A 92 11.85 10.21 -13.42
C ASP A 92 11.59 9.16 -14.49
N ASP A 93 10.73 8.18 -14.19
CA ASP A 93 10.36 7.13 -15.14
C ASP A 93 9.59 7.73 -16.34
N PRO A 94 10.12 7.61 -17.57
CA PRO A 94 9.50 8.19 -18.78
C PRO A 94 8.15 7.56 -19.13
N ARG A 95 7.82 6.40 -18.54
CA ARG A 95 6.53 5.73 -18.74
C ARG A 95 5.39 6.42 -18.00
N ILE A 96 5.70 7.30 -17.03
CA ILE A 96 4.71 8.01 -16.21
C ILE A 96 4.17 9.22 -16.99
N THR A 97 2.84 9.32 -17.10
CA THR A 97 2.19 10.49 -17.72
C THR A 97 2.34 11.73 -16.82
N LYS A 98 2.21 12.95 -17.41
CA LYS A 98 2.25 14.20 -16.63
C LYS A 98 1.19 14.23 -15.52
N VAL A 99 -0.04 13.79 -15.84
CA VAL A 99 -1.13 13.65 -14.86
C VAL A 99 -0.78 12.59 -13.83
N GLY A 100 -0.22 11.45 -14.27
CA GLY A 100 0.23 10.38 -13.40
C GLY A 100 1.28 10.83 -12.39
N LYS A 101 2.25 11.64 -12.80
CA LYS A 101 3.29 12.20 -11.91
C LYS A 101 2.66 13.05 -10.79
N TRP A 102 1.69 13.90 -11.13
CA TRP A 102 0.96 14.69 -10.16
C TRP A 102 0.12 13.80 -9.21
N MET A 103 -0.60 12.80 -9.76
CA MET A 103 -1.42 11.91 -8.95
C MET A 103 -0.59 11.09 -7.95
N ARG A 104 0.57 10.57 -8.37
CA ARG A 104 1.49 9.80 -7.51
C ARG A 104 2.05 10.67 -6.37
N LYS A 105 2.42 11.90 -6.66
CA LYS A 105 2.93 12.86 -5.66
C LYS A 105 1.97 13.02 -4.48
N TYR A 106 0.66 13.01 -4.72
CA TYR A 106 -0.38 13.15 -3.70
C TYR A 106 -1.12 11.83 -3.39
N ARG A 107 -0.63 10.70 -3.90
CA ARG A 107 -1.24 9.37 -3.76
C ARG A 107 -2.70 9.27 -4.20
N LEU A 108 -3.13 10.12 -5.11
CA LEU A 108 -4.50 10.12 -5.64
C LEU A 108 -4.77 8.90 -6.53
N ASP A 109 -3.72 8.32 -7.10
CA ASP A 109 -3.80 7.09 -7.89
C ASP A 109 -4.21 5.87 -7.04
N GLU A 110 -3.99 5.91 -5.74
CA GLU A 110 -4.31 4.81 -4.82
C GLU A 110 -5.74 4.88 -4.26
N LEU A 111 -6.50 5.97 -4.49
CA LEU A 111 -7.87 6.11 -3.99
C LEU A 111 -8.80 4.94 -4.35
N PRO A 112 -8.75 4.31 -5.55
CA PRO A 112 -9.61 3.17 -5.87
C PRO A 112 -9.41 1.96 -4.94
N GLN A 113 -8.33 1.90 -4.16
CA GLN A 113 -8.10 0.81 -3.20
C GLN A 113 -9.08 0.81 -2.03
N PHE A 114 -9.83 1.91 -1.78
CA PHE A 114 -10.95 1.88 -0.84
C PHE A 114 -11.99 0.82 -1.24
N TRP A 115 -12.12 0.51 -2.53
CA TRP A 115 -12.93 -0.61 -2.99
C TRP A 115 -12.35 -1.96 -2.58
N ASN A 116 -11.01 -2.14 -2.66
CA ASN A 116 -10.35 -3.35 -2.17
C ASN A 116 -10.55 -3.53 -0.66
N ILE A 117 -10.56 -2.43 0.11
CA ILE A 117 -10.82 -2.50 1.54
C ILE A 117 -12.26 -2.93 1.81
N LEU A 118 -13.26 -2.38 1.12
CA LEU A 118 -14.66 -2.80 1.26
C LEU A 118 -14.83 -4.27 0.95
N ARG A 119 -14.24 -4.75 -0.14
CA ARG A 119 -14.30 -6.14 -0.59
C ARG A 119 -13.65 -7.11 0.41
N GLY A 120 -12.74 -6.63 1.25
CA GLY A 120 -12.06 -7.44 2.27
C GLY A 120 -10.66 -7.90 1.92
N ASP A 121 -10.15 -7.50 0.77
CA ASP A 121 -8.78 -7.83 0.34
C ASP A 121 -7.74 -7.06 1.15
N MET A 122 -8.09 -5.83 1.59
CA MET A 122 -7.21 -4.89 2.25
C MET A 122 -7.83 -4.30 3.53
N SER A 123 -6.99 -3.61 4.29
CA SER A 123 -7.31 -2.75 5.44
C SER A 123 -6.81 -1.34 5.15
N ILE A 124 -7.25 -0.33 5.90
CA ILE A 124 -6.67 1.02 5.81
C ILE A 124 -5.21 0.97 6.24
N VAL A 125 -4.91 0.34 7.38
CA VAL A 125 -3.55 0.19 7.91
C VAL A 125 -3.14 -1.28 7.92
N GLY A 126 -1.99 -1.58 7.34
CA GLY A 126 -1.42 -2.92 7.26
C GLY A 126 -0.10 -2.93 6.50
N PRO A 127 0.60 -4.06 6.39
CA PRO A 127 1.82 -4.18 5.60
C PRO A 127 1.54 -3.90 4.12
N ARG A 128 2.51 -3.32 3.41
CA ARG A 128 2.35 -3.02 1.99
C ARG A 128 2.38 -4.31 1.16
N PRO A 129 1.36 -4.57 0.31
CA PRO A 129 1.34 -5.77 -0.52
C PRO A 129 2.32 -5.66 -1.69
N GLU A 130 3.05 -6.74 -1.95
CA GLU A 130 4.03 -6.82 -3.03
C GLU A 130 3.63 -7.83 -4.12
N ARG A 131 4.30 -7.73 -5.27
CA ARG A 131 4.16 -8.68 -6.39
C ARG A 131 4.95 -9.95 -6.06
N ARG A 132 4.44 -11.10 -6.44
CA ARG A 132 5.13 -12.40 -6.24
C ARG A 132 6.57 -12.39 -6.73
N TYR A 133 6.82 -11.76 -7.87
CA TYR A 133 8.17 -11.62 -8.44
C TYR A 133 9.18 -11.00 -7.46
N PHE A 134 8.82 -9.90 -6.79
CA PHE A 134 9.71 -9.26 -5.82
C PHE A 134 9.75 -10.02 -4.49
N ILE A 135 8.63 -10.64 -4.10
CA ILE A 135 8.57 -11.45 -2.88
C ILE A 135 9.59 -12.59 -2.96
N ASN A 136 9.66 -13.32 -4.08
CA ASN A 136 10.62 -14.40 -4.23
C ASN A 136 12.06 -13.92 -4.03
N GLN A 137 12.43 -12.74 -4.54
CA GLN A 137 13.75 -12.15 -4.34
C GLN A 137 13.99 -11.67 -2.91
N ILE A 138 12.93 -11.18 -2.24
CA ILE A 138 13.02 -10.76 -0.84
C ILE A 138 13.18 -11.99 0.05
N GLU A 139 12.43 -13.07 -0.17
CA GLU A 139 12.47 -14.29 0.62
C GLU A 139 13.86 -14.99 0.59
N GLU A 140 14.62 -14.85 -0.50
CA GLU A 140 16.01 -15.34 -0.57
C GLU A 140 16.91 -14.67 0.48
N LYS A 141 16.68 -13.37 0.78
CA LYS A 141 17.47 -12.61 1.75
C LYS A 141 16.77 -12.46 3.11
N ALA A 142 15.45 -12.55 3.13
CA ALA A 142 14.60 -12.38 4.30
C ALA A 142 13.51 -13.44 4.35
N PRO A 143 13.84 -14.70 4.72
CA PRO A 143 12.90 -15.84 4.70
C PRO A 143 11.72 -15.66 5.65
N TYR A 144 11.78 -14.71 6.56
CA TYR A 144 10.70 -14.32 7.47
C TYR A 144 9.63 -13.41 6.83
N TYR A 145 9.66 -13.18 5.51
CA TYR A 145 8.64 -12.40 4.80
C TYR A 145 7.21 -12.88 5.06
N CYS A 146 7.02 -14.18 5.22
CA CYS A 146 5.72 -14.80 5.50
C CYS A 146 5.01 -14.24 6.75
N MET A 147 5.74 -13.60 7.66
CA MET A 147 5.16 -13.01 8.88
C MET A 147 4.10 -11.95 8.58
N ILE A 148 4.24 -11.22 7.48
CA ILE A 148 3.26 -10.19 7.09
C ILE A 148 1.96 -10.75 6.51
N TYR A 149 1.93 -12.03 6.12
CA TYR A 149 0.72 -12.69 5.60
C TYR A 149 -0.34 -13.00 6.68
N LYS A 150 -0.01 -12.81 7.96
CA LYS A 150 -0.92 -13.04 9.08
C LYS A 150 -2.10 -12.08 9.13
N ILE A 151 -1.96 -10.92 8.46
CA ILE A 151 -2.96 -9.85 8.48
C ILE A 151 -3.22 -9.33 7.06
N ARG A 152 -4.33 -8.59 6.90
CA ARG A 152 -4.64 -7.93 5.63
C ARG A 152 -3.61 -6.87 5.28
N PRO A 153 -3.19 -6.78 4.01
CA PRO A 153 -2.33 -5.69 3.55
C PRO A 153 -3.05 -4.35 3.68
N GLY A 154 -2.28 -3.28 3.87
CA GLY A 154 -2.78 -1.93 4.08
C GLY A 154 -2.72 -1.03 2.86
N LEU A 155 -3.65 -0.07 2.80
CA LEU A 155 -3.57 1.10 1.94
C LEU A 155 -2.40 1.99 2.39
N THR A 156 -2.26 2.17 3.71
CA THR A 156 -1.09 2.77 4.33
C THR A 156 -0.37 1.78 5.22
N SER A 157 0.93 2.00 5.41
CA SER A 157 1.82 1.09 6.14
C SER A 157 2.91 1.88 6.85
N TRP A 158 3.42 1.32 7.94
CA TRP A 158 4.51 1.93 8.70
C TRP A 158 5.83 1.98 7.91
N GLY A 159 6.09 0.95 7.11
CA GLY A 159 7.29 0.85 6.28
C GLY A 159 7.46 2.02 5.32
N PRO A 160 6.53 2.32 4.41
CA PRO A 160 6.61 3.45 3.49
C PRO A 160 6.76 4.81 4.17
N ILE A 161 6.14 5.01 5.35
CA ILE A 161 6.28 6.27 6.11
C ILE A 161 7.72 6.47 6.59
N LYS A 162 8.42 5.40 6.98
CA LYS A 162 9.78 5.45 7.56
C LYS A 162 10.88 5.37 6.52
N VAL A 163 10.69 4.60 5.46
CA VAL A 163 11.71 4.34 4.43
C VAL A 163 11.51 5.23 3.20
N GLY A 164 10.28 5.69 2.97
CA GLY A 164 9.92 6.43 1.76
C GLY A 164 9.81 5.53 0.54
N TYR A 165 10.14 6.08 -0.62
CA TYR A 165 10.07 5.37 -1.89
C TYR A 165 11.11 4.24 -1.98
N THR A 166 10.69 3.08 -2.49
CA THR A 166 11.54 1.88 -2.57
C THR A 166 11.80 1.50 -4.03
N ASP A 167 12.99 1.83 -4.50
CA ASP A 167 13.51 1.57 -5.85
C ASP A 167 14.52 0.41 -5.88
N THR A 168 14.92 -0.11 -4.72
CA THR A 168 15.89 -1.21 -4.57
C THR A 168 15.38 -2.31 -3.65
N LEU A 169 15.89 -3.53 -3.85
CA LEU A 169 15.56 -4.68 -3.02
C LEU A 169 15.91 -4.44 -1.53
N ASP A 170 17.05 -3.80 -1.26
CA ASP A 170 17.48 -3.52 0.11
C ASP A 170 16.55 -2.53 0.83
N LYS A 171 16.03 -1.52 0.11
CA LYS A 171 14.99 -0.63 0.65
C LYS A 171 13.67 -1.39 0.89
N MET A 172 13.32 -2.35 0.02
CA MET A 172 12.13 -3.21 0.22
C MET A 172 12.29 -4.06 1.48
N ILE A 173 13.47 -4.64 1.74
CA ILE A 173 13.75 -5.39 2.97
C ILE A 173 13.70 -4.49 4.21
N ARG A 174 14.29 -3.28 4.13
CA ARG A 174 14.15 -2.31 5.24
C ARG A 174 12.70 -1.97 5.53
N ARG A 175 11.88 -1.77 4.50
CA ARG A 175 10.45 -1.52 4.65
C ARG A 175 9.73 -2.71 5.28
N LEU A 176 10.04 -3.94 4.85
CA LEU A 176 9.51 -5.17 5.43
C LEU A 176 9.75 -5.23 6.94
N ASN A 177 10.95 -4.88 7.40
CA ASN A 177 11.26 -4.91 8.84
C ASN A 177 10.35 -3.98 9.65
N TYR A 178 10.03 -2.78 9.14
CA TYR A 178 9.07 -1.89 9.79
C TYR A 178 7.64 -2.45 9.74
N ASP A 179 7.27 -3.11 8.65
CA ASP A 179 5.95 -3.73 8.52
C ASP A 179 5.82 -4.94 9.46
N ILE A 180 6.89 -5.70 9.70
CA ILE A 180 6.91 -6.77 10.70
C ILE A 180 6.76 -6.19 12.11
N VAL A 181 7.49 -5.13 12.44
CA VAL A 181 7.34 -4.45 13.74
C VAL A 181 5.88 -3.99 13.94
N TYR A 182 5.21 -3.52 12.88
CA TYR A 182 3.79 -3.20 12.95
C TYR A 182 2.95 -4.46 13.23
N VAL A 183 3.18 -5.57 12.51
CA VAL A 183 2.42 -6.83 12.70
C VAL A 183 2.53 -7.36 14.13
N GLU A 184 3.72 -7.24 14.71
CA GLU A 184 4.00 -7.69 16.09
C GLU A 184 3.40 -6.78 17.17
N ASN A 185 3.22 -5.50 16.87
CA ASN A 185 2.76 -4.47 17.82
C ASN A 185 1.42 -3.84 17.43
N MET A 186 0.60 -4.54 16.64
CA MET A 186 -0.69 -4.04 16.18
C MET A 186 -1.57 -3.55 17.33
N SER A 187 -2.09 -2.33 17.18
CA SER A 187 -3.10 -1.76 18.08
C SER A 187 -3.89 -0.68 17.36
N LEU A 188 -5.12 -0.41 17.82
CA LEU A 188 -5.94 0.68 17.28
C LEU A 188 -5.22 2.03 17.42
N THR A 189 -4.49 2.24 18.51
CA THR A 189 -3.69 3.46 18.73
C THR A 189 -2.57 3.61 17.70
N LEU A 190 -1.88 2.51 17.37
CA LEU A 190 -0.83 2.51 16.36
C LEU A 190 -1.42 2.78 14.96
N ASP A 191 -2.59 2.21 14.64
CA ASP A 191 -3.31 2.47 13.39
C ASP A 191 -3.63 3.96 13.24
N ILE A 192 -4.21 4.57 14.27
CA ILE A 192 -4.51 6.01 14.29
C ILE A 192 -3.23 6.83 14.05
N LYS A 193 -2.14 6.49 14.73
CA LYS A 193 -0.84 7.17 14.56
C LYS A 193 -0.32 7.07 13.13
N ILE A 194 -0.40 5.89 12.50
CA ILE A 194 0.02 5.67 11.11
C ILE A 194 -0.85 6.50 10.16
N MET A 195 -2.17 6.54 10.36
CA MET A 195 -3.08 7.35 9.53
C MET A 195 -2.74 8.84 9.60
N PHE A 196 -2.49 9.40 10.79
CA PHE A 196 -2.08 10.80 10.93
C PHE A 196 -0.75 11.09 10.23
N HIS A 197 0.24 10.22 10.35
CA HIS A 197 1.50 10.37 9.63
C HIS A 197 1.31 10.32 8.11
N THR A 198 0.45 9.42 7.62
CA THR A 198 0.13 9.31 6.20
C THR A 198 -0.50 10.58 5.65
N ILE A 199 -1.46 11.17 6.39
CA ILE A 199 -2.07 12.44 6.03
C ILE A 199 -0.98 13.52 5.89
N GLY A 200 -0.04 13.61 6.84
CA GLY A 200 1.09 14.54 6.76
C GLY A 200 1.97 14.32 5.52
N VAL A 201 2.25 13.07 5.14
CA VAL A 201 3.02 12.73 3.93
C VAL A 201 2.29 13.19 2.66
N ILE A 202 0.98 12.97 2.59
CA ILE A 202 0.13 13.36 1.44
C ILE A 202 0.12 14.88 1.27
N PHE A 203 -0.14 15.65 2.34
CA PHE A 203 -0.18 17.12 2.26
C PHE A 203 1.16 17.74 1.92
N ASN A 204 2.27 17.14 2.37
CA ASN A 204 3.61 17.62 2.02
C ASN A 204 4.06 17.20 0.61
N GLY A 205 3.23 16.48 -0.16
CA GLY A 205 3.57 16.03 -1.50
C GLY A 205 4.79 15.11 -1.55
N LYS A 206 5.00 14.30 -0.51
CA LYS A 206 6.09 13.32 -0.40
C LYS A 206 5.60 11.90 -0.69
N GLY A 207 4.58 11.76 -1.51
CA GLY A 207 4.00 10.47 -1.88
C GLY A 207 4.94 9.62 -2.73
N GLN A 208 5.71 10.28 -3.57
CA GLN A 208 6.85 9.75 -4.35
C GLN A 208 7.92 10.79 -4.43
#